data_80c41acb81a28798440ae3cd9df8c4ed
#
_entry.id   80c41acb81a28798440ae3cd9df8c4ed
#
_cell.length_a   1.000
_cell.length_b   1.000
_cell.length_c   1.000
_cell.angle_alpha   90.00
_cell.angle_beta   90.00
_cell.angle_gamma   90.00
#
_symmetry.space_group_name_H-M   'P 1'
#
loop_
_entity.id
_entity.type
_entity.pdbx_description
1 polymer ?
#
loop_
_entity_poly.entity_id
_entity_poly.type
_entity_poly.pdbx_seq_one_letter_code
_entity_poly.pdbx_strand_id
1 'polypeptide(L)'
;MNKTVLSVFALLPISIASANAFETSRFSGEFSLNSGFSSTNSNLSTQGSEQINHLGKGETSDNIFVAPLGSLYYALTEQKNQRVYLGTSRDDLAVGTLAFELGYQYDYQNGTKLDIAYLPTVVADEVWANPYLTGQKRETTDRQGNAYRLKLSNLWNSGVSLDMAYATAEIDNESIGYAELQRERESYFIKGQYRTMLNRNAGYITAFSYTHHDAAGDAASFNSYKAELSYFYLESNYRLSLTGSYELKEYSAENPIFAQTRSDDVYRLFLGYEYDSIPSWDNWSIISFVGTTINDSNINFYKSDSLLMSVGVNYKF
;
A
#
# COMPACT_ATOMS: atom_id res chain seq x y z
N MET A 1 -1.48 30.80 -1.68
CA MET A 1 -0.04 30.72 -2.03
C MET A 1 0.33 29.24 -1.94
N ASN A 2 0.37 28.58 -3.09
CA ASN A 2 0.59 27.13 -3.17
C ASN A 2 2.01 26.80 -2.69
N LYS A 3 2.12 26.12 -1.57
CA LYS A 3 3.39 25.50 -1.16
C LYS A 3 3.45 24.11 -1.80
N THR A 4 4.10 24.04 -2.93
CA THR A 4 4.55 22.77 -3.51
C THR A 4 5.64 22.23 -2.60
N VAL A 5 5.36 21.21 -1.82
CA VAL A 5 6.37 20.48 -1.06
C VAL A 5 7.15 19.64 -2.07
N LEU A 6 8.25 20.19 -2.54
CA LEU A 6 9.22 19.49 -3.37
C LEU A 6 10.14 18.72 -2.44
N SER A 7 9.80 17.45 -2.16
CA SER A 7 10.72 16.53 -1.50
C SER A 7 11.86 16.22 -2.47
N VAL A 8 13.00 16.84 -2.26
CA VAL A 8 14.23 16.60 -3.04
C VAL A 8 14.80 15.28 -2.57
N PHE A 9 14.50 14.20 -3.27
CA PHE A 9 15.28 12.97 -3.17
C PHE A 9 16.63 13.20 -3.88
N ALA A 10 17.72 13.09 -3.13
CA ALA A 10 19.06 13.10 -3.69
C ALA A 10 19.22 11.91 -4.64
N LEU A 11 19.20 12.18 -5.94
CA LEU A 11 19.56 11.24 -6.99
C LEU A 11 21.05 10.90 -6.84
N LEU A 12 21.36 9.73 -6.29
CA LEU A 12 22.67 9.14 -6.45
C LEU A 12 22.88 8.84 -7.95
N PRO A 13 23.97 9.25 -8.58
CA PRO A 13 24.24 8.92 -9.96
C PRO A 13 24.52 7.41 -10.06
N ILE A 14 23.53 6.65 -10.51
CA ILE A 14 23.74 5.26 -10.92
C ILE A 14 24.42 5.31 -12.28
N SER A 15 25.70 5.02 -12.35
CA SER A 15 26.43 4.84 -13.60
C SER A 15 25.84 3.64 -14.34
N ILE A 16 25.21 3.92 -15.50
CA ILE A 16 24.63 2.92 -16.40
C ILE A 16 25.80 2.13 -17.02
N ALA A 17 26.09 0.95 -16.48
CA ALA A 17 26.96 -0.02 -17.12
C ALA A 17 26.20 -0.72 -18.27
N SER A 18 26.87 -0.89 -19.40
CA SER A 18 26.31 -1.41 -20.65
C SER A 18 25.63 -2.78 -20.50
N ALA A 19 24.54 -2.99 -21.21
CA ALA A 19 23.59 -4.10 -21.15
C ALA A 19 24.17 -5.54 -21.20
N ASN A 20 25.37 -5.73 -21.72
CA ASN A 20 26.01 -7.06 -21.83
C ASN A 20 26.65 -7.58 -20.52
N ALA A 21 26.68 -6.78 -19.45
CA ALA A 21 27.21 -7.19 -18.16
C ALA A 21 26.16 -7.77 -17.20
N PHE A 22 24.86 -7.67 -17.52
CA PHE A 22 23.79 -8.00 -16.59
C PHE A 22 23.38 -9.48 -16.56
N GLU A 23 23.65 -10.29 -17.59
CA GLU A 23 23.33 -11.73 -17.56
C GLU A 23 24.06 -12.51 -16.46
N THR A 24 25.23 -12.04 -16.05
CA THR A 24 26.02 -12.60 -14.93
C THR A 24 25.88 -11.78 -13.65
N SER A 25 25.19 -10.65 -13.69
CA SER A 25 25.06 -9.76 -12.54
C SER A 25 24.27 -10.42 -11.40
N ARG A 26 24.75 -10.25 -10.19
CA ARG A 26 24.02 -10.56 -8.96
C ARG A 26 22.94 -9.51 -8.63
N PHE A 27 23.02 -8.35 -9.27
CA PHE A 27 22.04 -7.28 -9.15
C PHE A 27 20.97 -7.42 -10.20
N SER A 28 19.73 -7.18 -9.79
CA SER A 28 18.57 -7.00 -10.66
C SER A 28 17.60 -6.06 -9.99
N GLY A 29 16.73 -5.43 -10.74
CA GLY A 29 15.77 -4.52 -10.15
C GLY A 29 14.93 -3.81 -11.18
N GLU A 30 14.17 -2.88 -10.68
CA GLU A 30 13.38 -1.98 -11.51
C GLU A 30 13.21 -0.64 -10.80
N PHE A 31 13.04 0.38 -11.61
CA PHE A 31 12.73 1.72 -11.16
C PHE A 31 11.67 2.33 -12.06
N SER A 32 10.65 2.93 -11.46
CA SER A 32 9.61 3.64 -12.20
C SER A 32 9.40 5.04 -11.65
N LEU A 33 9.02 5.95 -12.56
CA LEU A 33 8.55 7.28 -12.24
C LEU A 33 7.11 7.40 -12.69
N ASN A 34 6.22 7.63 -11.74
CA ASN A 34 4.78 7.71 -11.94
C ASN A 34 4.31 9.14 -11.69
N SER A 35 3.43 9.64 -12.55
CA SER A 35 2.65 10.85 -12.30
C SER A 35 1.18 10.48 -12.25
N GLY A 36 0.45 11.09 -11.34
CA GLY A 36 -0.94 10.72 -11.14
C GLY A 36 -1.78 11.83 -10.52
N PHE A 37 -3.05 11.50 -10.45
CA PHE A 37 -4.10 12.30 -9.86
C PHE A 37 -4.76 11.49 -8.74
N SER A 38 -5.03 12.13 -7.62
CA SER A 38 -5.83 11.58 -6.54
C SER A 38 -6.95 12.53 -6.15
N SER A 39 -8.10 11.98 -5.82
CA SER A 39 -9.27 12.71 -5.32
C SER A 39 -9.80 12.00 -4.09
N THR A 40 -10.13 12.72 -3.04
CA THR A 40 -10.72 12.15 -1.82
C THR A 40 -11.59 13.16 -1.12
N ASN A 41 -12.63 12.68 -0.44
CA ASN A 41 -13.46 13.49 0.45
C ASN A 41 -13.35 13.06 1.92
N SER A 42 -12.26 12.39 2.29
CA SER A 42 -12.03 11.96 3.67
C SER A 42 -11.67 13.12 4.58
N ASN A 43 -12.39 13.30 5.68
CA ASN A 43 -12.02 14.26 6.74
C ASN A 43 -10.68 13.94 7.41
N LEU A 44 -10.21 12.69 7.29
CA LEU A 44 -8.92 12.25 7.84
C LEU A 44 -7.74 12.57 6.92
N SER A 45 -8.00 12.91 5.64
CA SER A 45 -6.95 13.30 4.70
C SER A 45 -6.46 14.71 4.97
N THR A 46 -5.14 14.90 5.09
CA THR A 46 -4.50 16.21 5.24
C THR A 46 -4.45 17.00 3.93
N GLN A 47 -4.78 16.37 2.81
CA GLN A 47 -4.99 17.05 1.52
C GLN A 47 -6.32 17.81 1.47
N GLY A 48 -7.23 17.55 2.42
CA GLY A 48 -8.52 18.20 2.53
C GLY A 48 -8.46 19.59 3.17
N SER A 49 -9.64 20.13 3.48
CA SER A 49 -9.77 21.45 4.11
C SER A 49 -9.08 21.49 5.48
N GLU A 50 -8.21 22.46 5.70
CA GLU A 50 -7.57 22.69 7.01
C GLU A 50 -8.58 23.09 8.09
N GLN A 51 -9.74 23.59 7.71
CA GLN A 51 -10.82 23.98 8.62
C GLN A 51 -12.13 23.33 8.18
N ILE A 52 -12.79 22.65 9.11
CA ILE A 52 -14.14 22.11 8.94
C ILE A 52 -15.08 22.79 9.92
N ASN A 53 -16.32 23.03 9.51
CA ASN A 53 -17.30 23.74 10.33
C ASN A 53 -18.26 22.79 11.06
N HIS A 54 -18.34 21.53 10.64
CA HIS A 54 -19.20 20.50 11.22
C HIS A 54 -18.58 19.12 11.02
N LEU A 55 -19.01 18.16 11.84
CA LEU A 55 -18.53 16.78 11.80
C LEU A 55 -19.40 15.89 10.90
N GLY A 56 -19.63 16.36 9.67
CA GLY A 56 -20.35 15.62 8.61
C GLY A 56 -19.39 14.94 7.63
N LYS A 57 -19.91 14.52 6.46
CA LYS A 57 -19.09 14.01 5.36
C LYS A 57 -18.12 15.11 4.87
N GLY A 58 -16.88 14.73 4.58
CA GLY A 58 -15.85 15.66 4.13
C GLY A 58 -16.08 16.20 2.72
N GLU A 59 -15.44 17.32 2.42
CA GLU A 59 -15.42 17.93 1.10
C GLU A 59 -14.36 17.27 0.21
N THR A 60 -14.64 17.25 -1.11
CA THR A 60 -13.70 16.66 -2.07
C THR A 60 -12.45 17.53 -2.21
N SER A 61 -11.30 16.88 -2.20
CA SER A 61 -9.99 17.48 -2.42
C SER A 61 -9.23 16.69 -3.48
N ASP A 62 -8.66 17.40 -4.42
CA ASP A 62 -7.92 16.85 -5.55
C ASP A 62 -6.43 17.18 -5.43
N ASN A 63 -5.58 16.23 -5.82
CA ASN A 63 -4.14 16.39 -5.81
C ASN A 63 -3.48 15.77 -7.02
N ILE A 64 -2.39 16.37 -7.50
CA ILE A 64 -1.49 15.80 -8.50
C ILE A 64 -0.20 15.41 -7.79
N PHE A 65 0.26 14.19 -8.04
CA PHE A 65 1.48 13.68 -7.42
C PHE A 65 2.47 13.11 -8.43
N VAL A 66 3.73 13.04 -8.01
CA VAL A 66 4.79 12.28 -8.69
C VAL A 66 5.37 11.32 -7.66
N ALA A 67 5.40 10.03 -8.01
CA ALA A 67 5.87 8.98 -7.11
C ALA A 67 6.93 8.11 -7.80
N PRO A 68 8.18 8.12 -7.32
CA PRO A 68 9.17 7.11 -7.68
C PRO A 68 8.82 5.81 -6.96
N LEU A 69 8.82 4.69 -7.70
CA LEU A 69 8.66 3.34 -7.17
C LEU A 69 9.78 2.47 -7.72
N GLY A 70 10.11 1.38 -7.05
CA GLY A 70 11.09 0.45 -7.56
C GLY A 70 11.62 -0.50 -6.51
N SER A 71 12.40 -1.46 -6.98
CA SER A 71 13.03 -2.46 -6.14
C SER A 71 14.41 -2.82 -6.69
N LEU A 72 15.32 -3.09 -5.78
CA LEU A 72 16.68 -3.55 -6.05
C LEU A 72 16.90 -4.88 -5.33
N TYR A 73 17.33 -5.89 -6.04
CA TYR A 73 17.65 -7.22 -5.53
C TYR A 73 19.13 -7.51 -5.69
N TYR A 74 19.72 -8.13 -4.69
CA TYR A 74 21.06 -8.67 -4.75
C TYR A 74 21.06 -10.17 -4.41
N ALA A 75 21.50 -11.00 -5.37
CA ALA A 75 21.62 -12.43 -5.19
C ALA A 75 22.85 -12.77 -4.35
N LEU A 76 22.64 -13.45 -3.22
CA LEU A 76 23.72 -13.90 -2.31
C LEU A 76 24.42 -15.14 -2.82
N THR A 77 23.73 -15.94 -3.64
CA THR A 77 24.21 -17.22 -4.20
C THR A 77 24.26 -17.17 -5.73
N GLU A 78 25.08 -18.02 -6.33
CA GLU A 78 25.13 -18.18 -7.79
C GLU A 78 23.83 -18.74 -8.36
N GLN A 79 23.13 -19.59 -7.60
CA GLN A 79 21.82 -20.15 -7.96
C GLN A 79 20.70 -19.12 -7.87
N LYS A 80 20.97 -17.92 -7.35
CA LYS A 80 20.02 -16.83 -7.14
C LYS A 80 18.78 -17.21 -6.30
N ASN A 81 18.89 -18.28 -5.52
CA ASN A 81 17.83 -18.76 -4.62
C ASN A 81 17.79 -18.05 -3.27
N GLN A 82 18.79 -17.20 -2.99
CA GLN A 82 18.85 -16.33 -1.82
C GLN A 82 19.11 -14.91 -2.28
N ARG A 83 18.25 -13.99 -1.85
CA ARG A 83 18.34 -12.58 -2.24
C ARG A 83 18.05 -11.68 -1.06
N VAL A 84 18.76 -10.58 -0.97
CA VAL A 84 18.33 -9.41 -0.19
C VAL A 84 17.74 -8.39 -1.15
N TYR A 85 16.78 -7.62 -0.68
CA TYR A 85 16.14 -6.63 -1.52
C TYR A 85 15.76 -5.37 -0.74
N LEU A 86 15.56 -4.31 -1.50
CA LEU A 86 15.15 -3.00 -1.03
C LEU A 86 14.17 -2.41 -2.04
N GLY A 87 13.02 -1.92 -1.59
CA GLY A 87 12.08 -1.25 -2.48
C GLY A 87 10.62 -1.64 -2.25
N THR A 88 9.80 -1.55 -3.29
CA THR A 88 8.37 -1.87 -3.25
C THR A 88 8.10 -3.24 -3.86
N SER A 89 7.20 -4.02 -3.24
CA SER A 89 6.78 -5.32 -3.77
C SER A 89 5.86 -5.17 -4.98
N ARG A 90 6.14 -5.90 -6.07
CA ARG A 90 5.25 -5.93 -7.25
C ARG A 90 3.89 -6.55 -6.97
N ASP A 91 3.86 -7.58 -6.12
CA ASP A 91 2.60 -8.24 -5.76
C ASP A 91 1.69 -7.27 -5.00
N ASP A 92 2.26 -6.44 -4.15
CA ASP A 92 1.52 -5.44 -3.40
C ASP A 92 1.08 -4.28 -4.31
N LEU A 93 1.91 -3.85 -5.25
CA LEU A 93 1.53 -2.88 -6.28
C LEU A 93 0.36 -3.37 -7.12
N ALA A 94 0.33 -4.64 -7.49
CA ALA A 94 -0.74 -5.24 -8.30
C ALA A 94 -2.12 -5.24 -7.61
N VAL A 95 -2.14 -5.11 -6.29
CA VAL A 95 -3.38 -5.00 -5.49
C VAL A 95 -3.58 -3.60 -4.90
N GLY A 96 -2.76 -2.62 -5.30
CA GLY A 96 -2.89 -1.22 -4.88
C GLY A 96 -2.33 -0.91 -3.50
N THR A 97 -1.39 -1.72 -3.01
CA THR A 97 -0.68 -1.48 -1.76
C THR A 97 0.72 -0.95 -2.04
N LEU A 98 1.12 0.12 -1.34
CA LEU A 98 2.45 0.71 -1.46
C LEU A 98 3.14 0.67 -0.11
N ALA A 99 4.22 -0.11 -0.04
CA ALA A 99 5.09 -0.16 1.13
C ALA A 99 6.55 -0.28 0.69
N PHE A 100 7.44 0.43 1.38
CA PHE A 100 8.88 0.29 1.19
C PHE A 100 9.38 -0.80 2.13
N GLU A 101 10.15 -1.75 1.60
CA GLU A 101 10.62 -2.92 2.31
C GLU A 101 12.12 -3.09 2.17
N LEU A 102 12.76 -3.54 3.26
CA LEU A 102 14.08 -4.14 3.27
C LEU A 102 13.90 -5.59 3.66
N GLY A 103 14.26 -6.54 2.79
CA GLY A 103 13.94 -7.92 3.04
C GLY A 103 14.97 -8.92 2.54
N TYR A 104 14.73 -10.16 2.95
CA TYR A 104 15.46 -11.34 2.53
C TYR A 104 14.49 -12.37 1.98
N GLN A 105 14.82 -12.95 0.82
CA GLN A 105 14.06 -13.99 0.15
C GLN A 105 14.87 -15.27 0.02
N TYR A 106 14.20 -16.40 0.24
CA TYR A 106 14.74 -17.73 0.03
C TYR A 106 13.77 -18.59 -0.80
N ASP A 107 14.24 -19.07 -1.96
CA ASP A 107 13.47 -19.97 -2.83
C ASP A 107 13.84 -21.44 -2.51
N TYR A 108 12.92 -22.19 -1.91
CA TYR A 108 13.09 -23.60 -1.62
C TYR A 108 12.94 -24.47 -2.87
N GLN A 109 13.60 -25.64 -2.91
CA GLN A 109 13.50 -26.58 -4.03
C GLN A 109 12.08 -27.13 -4.26
N ASN A 110 11.24 -27.15 -3.23
CA ASN A 110 9.85 -27.59 -3.30
C ASN A 110 8.88 -26.54 -3.85
N GLY A 111 9.39 -25.41 -4.36
CA GLY A 111 8.63 -24.30 -4.93
C GLY A 111 8.11 -23.28 -3.92
N THR A 112 8.26 -23.54 -2.62
CA THR A 112 7.93 -22.56 -1.57
C THR A 112 8.93 -21.42 -1.59
N LYS A 113 8.45 -20.17 -1.40
CA LYS A 113 9.30 -18.99 -1.21
C LYS A 113 9.05 -18.42 0.18
N LEU A 114 10.15 -18.23 0.92
CA LEU A 114 10.17 -17.49 2.18
C LEU A 114 10.56 -16.03 1.87
N ASP A 115 9.86 -15.10 2.48
CA ASP A 115 10.18 -13.68 2.45
C ASP A 115 10.05 -13.11 3.86
N ILE A 116 11.12 -12.49 4.35
CA ILE A 116 11.14 -11.80 5.64
C ILE A 116 11.51 -10.36 5.36
N ALA A 117 10.67 -9.43 5.75
CA ALA A 117 10.86 -8.02 5.48
C ALA A 117 10.67 -7.14 6.73
N TYR A 118 11.44 -6.07 6.75
CA TYR A 118 11.26 -4.93 7.61
C TYR A 118 10.75 -3.75 6.78
N LEU A 119 9.67 -3.13 7.21
CA LEU A 119 9.00 -2.02 6.55
C LEU A 119 9.08 -0.79 7.46
N PRO A 120 10.14 0.03 7.34
CA PRO A 120 10.22 1.28 8.08
C PRO A 120 9.29 2.34 7.48
N THR A 121 8.86 3.28 8.28
CA THR A 121 8.37 4.54 7.76
C THR A 121 9.54 5.35 7.22
N VAL A 122 9.75 5.32 5.92
CA VAL A 122 10.86 6.07 5.26
C VAL A 122 10.54 7.57 5.20
N VAL A 123 9.26 7.91 5.02
CA VAL A 123 8.74 9.27 5.07
C VAL A 123 7.55 9.25 6.01
N ALA A 124 7.58 10.09 7.03
CA ALA A 124 6.46 10.21 7.95
C ALA A 124 5.18 10.57 7.18
N ASP A 125 4.10 9.87 7.52
CA ASP A 125 2.79 10.13 6.97
C ASP A 125 2.14 11.28 7.75
N GLU A 126 1.77 12.35 7.06
CA GLU A 126 1.15 13.50 7.70
C GLU A 126 -0.31 13.21 8.04
N VAL A 127 -0.68 13.42 9.29
CA VAL A 127 -2.03 13.25 9.80
C VAL A 127 -2.50 14.49 10.56
N TRP A 128 -3.81 14.67 10.74
CA TRP A 128 -4.32 15.71 11.63
C TRP A 128 -3.98 15.40 13.10
N ALA A 129 -3.39 16.36 13.82
CA ALA A 129 -3.18 16.24 15.27
C ALA A 129 -4.51 16.06 16.02
N ASN A 130 -5.56 16.76 15.59
CA ASN A 130 -6.95 16.53 15.98
C ASN A 130 -7.88 16.63 14.76
N PRO A 131 -8.34 15.49 14.21
CA PRO A 131 -9.23 15.50 13.05
C PRO A 131 -10.64 16.05 13.34
N TYR A 132 -11.04 16.10 14.61
CA TYR A 132 -12.40 16.48 15.03
C TYR A 132 -12.55 17.97 15.35
N LEU A 133 -11.49 18.76 15.23
CA LEU A 133 -11.53 20.20 15.52
C LEU A 133 -12.38 20.92 14.50
N THR A 134 -13.42 21.64 14.96
CA THR A 134 -14.34 22.42 14.10
C THR A 134 -14.21 23.92 14.36
N GLY A 135 -14.51 24.74 13.33
CA GLY A 135 -14.50 26.21 13.44
C GLY A 135 -13.11 26.83 13.57
N GLN A 136 -12.05 26.05 13.62
CA GLN A 136 -10.66 26.46 13.73
C GLN A 136 -9.80 25.69 12.74
N LYS A 137 -8.60 26.20 12.47
CA LYS A 137 -7.60 25.52 11.64
C LYS A 137 -7.08 24.27 12.37
N ARG A 138 -7.15 23.12 11.70
CA ARG A 138 -6.54 21.86 12.17
C ARG A 138 -5.04 21.90 11.88
N GLU A 139 -4.25 21.45 12.84
CA GLU A 139 -2.80 21.29 12.69
C GLU A 139 -2.48 19.88 12.26
N THR A 140 -1.43 19.73 11.47
CA THR A 140 -0.88 18.44 11.08
C THR A 140 0.24 18.01 12.01
N THR A 141 0.45 16.71 12.10
CA THR A 141 1.54 16.09 12.83
C THR A 141 2.01 14.85 12.08
N ASP A 142 3.19 14.35 12.41
CA ASP A 142 3.78 13.19 11.78
C ASP A 142 3.29 11.90 12.44
N ARG A 143 2.99 10.90 11.61
CA ARG A 143 2.77 9.52 12.01
C ARG A 143 3.93 8.67 11.50
N GLN A 144 4.55 7.93 12.39
CA GLN A 144 5.67 7.05 12.11
C GLN A 144 5.37 5.65 12.62
N GLY A 145 6.09 4.65 12.11
CA GLY A 145 5.94 3.29 12.57
C GLY A 145 6.86 2.32 11.86
N ASN A 146 6.81 1.10 12.30
CA ASN A 146 7.60 0.02 11.75
C ASN A 146 6.72 -1.20 11.55
N ALA A 147 6.99 -2.00 10.52
CA ALA A 147 6.36 -3.29 10.39
C ALA A 147 7.39 -4.40 10.12
N TYR A 148 7.07 -5.58 10.60
CA TYR A 148 7.82 -6.81 10.37
C TYR A 148 6.89 -7.78 9.67
N ARG A 149 7.33 -8.32 8.54
CA ARG A 149 6.52 -9.18 7.68
C ARG A 149 7.19 -10.53 7.47
N LEU A 150 6.39 -11.58 7.50
CA LEU A 150 6.78 -12.94 7.12
C LEU A 150 5.78 -13.43 6.08
N LYS A 151 6.25 -13.71 4.86
CA LYS A 151 5.44 -14.24 3.76
C LYS A 151 5.98 -15.60 3.32
N LEU A 152 5.11 -16.60 3.27
CA LEU A 152 5.36 -17.91 2.70
C LEU A 152 4.52 -18.04 1.43
N SER A 153 5.15 -18.00 0.26
CA SER A 153 4.44 -18.01 -1.01
C SER A 153 4.53 -19.37 -1.69
N ASN A 154 3.45 -19.75 -2.38
CA ASN A 154 3.38 -20.97 -3.18
C ASN A 154 3.82 -22.23 -2.40
N LEU A 155 3.28 -22.41 -1.20
CA LEU A 155 3.59 -23.52 -0.29
C LEU A 155 3.55 -24.85 -1.04
N TRP A 156 4.67 -25.56 -1.08
CA TRP A 156 4.83 -26.87 -1.76
C TRP A 156 4.32 -26.89 -3.21
N ASN A 157 4.45 -25.75 -3.90
CA ASN A 157 3.97 -25.58 -5.28
C ASN A 157 2.45 -25.75 -5.45
N SER A 158 1.68 -25.47 -4.39
CA SER A 158 0.21 -25.65 -4.36
C SER A 158 -0.58 -24.42 -4.80
N GLY A 159 0.07 -23.27 -4.98
CA GLY A 159 -0.58 -21.97 -5.18
C GLY A 159 -1.08 -21.31 -3.88
N VAL A 160 -0.99 -22.02 -2.73
CA VAL A 160 -1.35 -21.45 -1.42
C VAL A 160 -0.21 -20.58 -0.89
N SER A 161 -0.55 -19.44 -0.32
CA SER A 161 0.42 -18.54 0.34
C SER A 161 -0.15 -18.01 1.65
N LEU A 162 0.74 -17.72 2.59
CA LEU A 162 0.44 -17.15 3.90
C LEU A 162 1.30 -15.89 4.08
N ASP A 163 0.68 -14.81 4.56
CA ASP A 163 1.33 -13.54 4.83
C ASP A 163 0.95 -13.07 6.23
N MET A 164 1.94 -12.73 7.04
CA MET A 164 1.75 -12.30 8.42
C MET A 164 2.58 -11.05 8.66
N ALA A 165 2.05 -10.10 9.42
CA ALA A 165 2.78 -8.91 9.80
C ALA A 165 2.41 -8.44 11.22
N TYR A 166 3.39 -7.83 11.87
CA TYR A 166 3.22 -7.03 13.07
C TYR A 166 3.69 -5.62 12.75
N ALA A 167 2.93 -4.61 13.16
CA ALA A 167 3.28 -3.21 12.94
C ALA A 167 2.95 -2.33 14.13
N THR A 168 3.73 -1.27 14.30
CA THR A 168 3.48 -0.18 15.25
C THR A 168 3.22 1.12 14.50
N ALA A 169 2.43 2.01 15.09
CA ALA A 169 2.28 3.38 14.59
C ALA A 169 2.17 4.35 15.77
N GLU A 170 3.01 5.36 15.76
CA GLU A 170 3.09 6.44 16.74
C GLU A 170 2.71 7.77 16.07
N ILE A 171 2.12 8.70 16.81
CA ILE A 171 1.74 10.04 16.35
C ILE A 171 2.41 11.07 17.26
N ASP A 172 3.30 11.90 16.71
CA ASP A 172 4.19 12.77 17.48
C ASP A 172 3.45 13.75 18.41
N ASN A 173 2.43 14.44 17.90
CA ASN A 173 1.71 15.47 18.64
C ASN A 173 0.19 15.27 18.47
N GLU A 174 -0.34 14.18 19.04
CA GLU A 174 -1.79 13.95 19.03
C GLU A 174 -2.46 14.86 20.06
N SER A 175 -3.42 15.67 19.61
CA SER A 175 -4.12 16.67 20.46
C SER A 175 -5.62 16.40 20.60
N ILE A 176 -6.04 15.15 20.46
CA ILE A 176 -7.42 14.72 20.66
C ILE A 176 -7.71 14.74 22.16
N GLY A 177 -8.76 15.47 22.57
CA GLY A 177 -9.13 15.64 23.98
C GLY A 177 -9.83 14.43 24.64
N TYR A 178 -9.96 13.31 23.95
CA TYR A 178 -10.58 12.07 24.41
C TYR A 178 -9.57 10.94 24.40
N ALA A 179 -9.32 10.33 25.55
CA ALA A 179 -8.39 9.20 25.67
C ALA A 179 -8.81 8.00 24.80
N GLU A 180 -10.12 7.79 24.68
CA GLU A 180 -10.72 6.70 23.91
C GLU A 180 -10.46 6.81 22.39
N LEU A 181 -10.02 7.96 21.90
CA LEU A 181 -9.76 8.24 20.49
C LEU A 181 -8.28 8.35 20.13
N GLN A 182 -7.38 8.08 21.06
CA GLN A 182 -5.92 8.06 20.83
C GLN A 182 -5.57 6.99 19.81
N ARG A 183 -4.73 7.33 18.79
CA ARG A 183 -4.53 6.52 17.57
C ARG A 183 -3.17 5.84 17.49
N GLU A 184 -2.27 6.08 18.46
CA GLU A 184 -1.06 5.26 18.62
C GLU A 184 -1.47 3.80 18.78
N ARG A 185 -0.82 2.87 18.05
CA ARG A 185 -1.34 1.49 17.98
C ARG A 185 -0.29 0.44 17.63
N GLU A 186 -0.63 -0.77 17.99
CA GLU A 186 -0.07 -2.00 17.44
C GLU A 186 -1.06 -2.67 16.49
N SER A 187 -0.55 -3.42 15.52
CA SER A 187 -1.37 -4.08 14.53
C SER A 187 -0.85 -5.48 14.23
N TYR A 188 -1.75 -6.44 14.20
CA TYR A 188 -1.47 -7.84 13.88
C TYR A 188 -2.26 -8.22 12.63
N PHE A 189 -1.57 -8.70 11.62
CA PHE A 189 -2.14 -9.03 10.31
C PHE A 189 -1.84 -10.47 9.94
N ILE A 190 -2.85 -11.16 9.37
CA ILE A 190 -2.70 -12.45 8.74
C ILE A 190 -3.55 -12.51 7.47
N LYS A 191 -2.97 -13.03 6.38
CA LYS A 191 -3.64 -13.22 5.08
C LYS A 191 -3.32 -14.60 4.53
N GLY A 192 -4.35 -15.36 4.23
CA GLY A 192 -4.27 -16.55 3.41
C GLY A 192 -4.70 -16.24 1.99
N GLN A 193 -3.98 -16.76 1.00
CA GLN A 193 -4.37 -16.62 -0.40
C GLN A 193 -4.15 -17.90 -1.20
N TYR A 194 -4.95 -18.06 -2.25
CA TYR A 194 -4.84 -19.14 -3.21
C TYR A 194 -4.82 -18.61 -4.64
N ARG A 195 -3.75 -18.95 -5.38
CA ARG A 195 -3.57 -18.59 -6.79
C ARG A 195 -3.89 -19.80 -7.66
N THR A 196 -4.70 -19.59 -8.70
CA THR A 196 -4.99 -20.62 -9.68
C THR A 196 -4.92 -20.05 -11.11
N MET A 197 -4.46 -20.89 -12.06
CA MET A 197 -4.43 -20.57 -13.47
C MET A 197 -5.70 -21.12 -14.13
N LEU A 198 -6.37 -20.29 -14.92
CA LEU A 198 -7.50 -20.67 -15.78
C LEU A 198 -7.01 -21.25 -17.10
N ASN A 199 -5.92 -20.68 -17.61
CA ASN A 199 -5.22 -21.09 -18.82
C ASN A 199 -3.75 -20.62 -18.73
N ARG A 200 -3.01 -20.68 -19.87
CA ARG A 200 -1.59 -20.28 -19.89
C ARG A 200 -1.35 -18.81 -19.56
N ASN A 201 -2.33 -17.96 -19.84
CA ASN A 201 -2.19 -16.51 -19.79
C ASN A 201 -3.01 -15.87 -18.67
N ALA A 202 -4.05 -16.53 -18.16
CA ALA A 202 -4.98 -15.96 -17.20
C ALA A 202 -5.13 -16.80 -15.95
N GLY A 203 -5.40 -16.13 -14.84
CA GLY A 203 -5.69 -16.77 -13.57
C GLY A 203 -6.35 -15.80 -12.60
N TYR A 204 -6.61 -16.30 -11.41
CA TYR A 204 -7.11 -15.48 -10.32
C TYR A 204 -6.42 -15.83 -9.00
N ILE A 205 -6.45 -14.88 -8.09
CA ILE A 205 -6.03 -15.02 -6.71
C ILE A 205 -7.25 -14.70 -5.85
N THR A 206 -7.63 -15.62 -4.98
CA THR A 206 -8.58 -15.35 -3.91
C THR A 206 -7.79 -15.19 -2.62
N ALA A 207 -8.16 -14.22 -1.79
CA ALA A 207 -7.53 -14.02 -0.51
C ALA A 207 -8.54 -13.65 0.57
N PHE A 208 -8.21 -14.03 1.80
CA PHE A 208 -8.91 -13.61 2.99
C PHE A 208 -7.88 -13.14 4.01
N SER A 209 -8.12 -11.98 4.62
CA SER A 209 -7.25 -11.45 5.67
C SER A 209 -8.02 -11.00 6.90
N TYR A 210 -7.37 -11.11 8.03
CA TYR A 210 -7.79 -10.57 9.30
C TYR A 210 -6.72 -9.60 9.82
N THR A 211 -7.17 -8.47 10.35
CA THR A 211 -6.30 -7.51 11.00
C THR A 211 -6.91 -7.11 12.34
N HIS A 212 -6.11 -7.15 13.39
CA HIS A 212 -6.43 -6.60 14.69
C HIS A 212 -5.59 -5.34 14.91
N HIS A 213 -6.26 -4.20 15.13
CA HIS A 213 -5.63 -2.94 15.52
C HIS A 213 -5.95 -2.68 16.98
N ASP A 214 -4.91 -2.66 17.81
CA ASP A 214 -4.95 -2.34 19.23
C ASP A 214 -4.39 -0.92 19.41
N ALA A 215 -5.27 0.04 19.55
CA ALA A 215 -4.91 1.45 19.73
C ALA A 215 -4.91 1.82 21.22
N ALA A 216 -4.18 2.87 21.59
CA ALA A 216 -4.20 3.40 22.96
C ALA A 216 -5.61 3.81 23.40
N GLY A 217 -6.48 4.19 22.45
CA GLY A 217 -7.88 4.45 22.68
C GLY A 217 -8.80 3.34 22.16
N ASP A 218 -9.65 2.79 23.03
CA ASP A 218 -10.53 1.67 22.68
C ASP A 218 -11.46 1.98 21.49
N ALA A 219 -11.93 3.22 21.34
CA ALA A 219 -12.77 3.64 20.21
C ALA A 219 -12.00 3.85 18.90
N ALA A 220 -10.66 3.79 18.95
CA ALA A 220 -9.78 3.76 17.79
C ALA A 220 -9.31 2.33 17.45
N SER A 221 -9.50 1.37 18.37
CA SER A 221 -9.19 -0.05 18.18
C SER A 221 -10.27 -0.74 17.37
N PHE A 222 -9.89 -1.67 16.48
CA PHE A 222 -10.85 -2.41 15.66
C PHE A 222 -10.33 -3.75 15.16
N ASN A 223 -11.26 -4.62 14.80
CA ASN A 223 -11.01 -5.81 14.00
C ASN A 223 -11.43 -5.57 12.55
N SER A 224 -10.66 -6.09 11.60
CA SER A 224 -10.95 -6.00 10.18
C SER A 224 -10.93 -7.39 9.53
N TYR A 225 -11.94 -7.65 8.72
CA TYR A 225 -12.09 -8.88 7.92
C TYR A 225 -12.18 -8.49 6.46
N LYS A 226 -11.25 -8.94 5.61
CA LYS A 226 -11.21 -8.56 4.20
C LYS A 226 -11.23 -9.79 3.31
N ALA A 227 -12.13 -9.81 2.33
CA ALA A 227 -12.14 -10.73 1.21
C ALA A 227 -11.66 -10.01 -0.06
N GLU A 228 -10.85 -10.69 -0.88
CA GLU A 228 -10.22 -10.12 -2.06
C GLU A 228 -10.22 -11.13 -3.21
N LEU A 229 -10.55 -10.65 -4.41
CA LEU A 229 -10.47 -11.40 -5.66
C LEU A 229 -9.69 -10.57 -6.69
N SER A 230 -8.59 -11.14 -7.18
CA SER A 230 -7.77 -10.56 -8.23
C SER A 230 -7.80 -11.44 -9.46
N TYR A 231 -8.20 -10.90 -10.60
CA TYR A 231 -8.01 -11.51 -11.91
C TYR A 231 -6.74 -10.96 -12.53
N PHE A 232 -5.92 -11.81 -13.13
CA PHE A 232 -4.74 -11.39 -13.87
C PHE A 232 -4.68 -12.03 -15.25
N TYR A 233 -4.14 -11.27 -16.19
CA TYR A 233 -3.90 -11.68 -17.56
C TYR A 233 -2.50 -11.29 -17.99
N LEU A 234 -1.73 -12.27 -18.52
CA LEU A 234 -0.32 -12.14 -18.83
C LEU A 234 -0.10 -12.51 -20.31
N GLU A 235 0.31 -11.54 -21.10
CA GLU A 235 0.76 -11.72 -22.49
C GLU A 235 2.25 -11.40 -22.60
N SER A 236 2.83 -11.68 -23.75
CA SER A 236 4.25 -11.44 -24.00
C SER A 236 4.63 -9.96 -23.88
N ASN A 237 3.71 -9.07 -24.18
CA ASN A 237 3.93 -7.63 -24.29
C ASN A 237 3.10 -6.79 -23.33
N TYR A 238 2.18 -7.38 -22.58
CA TYR A 238 1.44 -6.66 -21.56
C TYR A 238 0.95 -7.55 -20.42
N ARG A 239 0.70 -6.93 -19.26
CA ARG A 239 0.14 -7.53 -18.07
C ARG A 239 -1.03 -6.69 -17.58
N LEU A 240 -2.08 -7.35 -17.16
CA LEU A 240 -3.28 -6.74 -16.61
C LEU A 240 -3.60 -7.40 -15.27
N SER A 241 -3.98 -6.62 -14.28
CA SER A 241 -4.56 -7.11 -13.02
C SER A 241 -5.78 -6.29 -12.66
N LEU A 242 -6.86 -6.95 -12.28
CA LEU A 242 -8.07 -6.33 -11.76
C LEU A 242 -8.38 -6.95 -10.41
N THR A 243 -8.36 -6.14 -9.36
CA THR A 243 -8.60 -6.59 -7.99
C THR A 243 -9.83 -5.89 -7.42
N GLY A 244 -10.78 -6.69 -6.94
CA GLY A 244 -11.91 -6.22 -6.13
C GLY A 244 -11.77 -6.72 -4.69
N SER A 245 -12.11 -5.89 -3.70
CA SER A 245 -12.14 -6.32 -2.31
C SER A 245 -13.28 -5.67 -1.53
N TYR A 246 -13.74 -6.42 -0.53
CA TYR A 246 -14.66 -5.97 0.52
C TYR A 246 -13.98 -6.17 1.87
N GLU A 247 -14.06 -5.16 2.73
CA GLU A 247 -13.50 -5.18 4.08
C GLU A 247 -14.54 -4.64 5.07
N LEU A 248 -14.84 -5.42 6.11
CA LEU A 248 -15.63 -5.00 7.26
C LEU A 248 -14.68 -4.61 8.40
N LYS A 249 -14.89 -3.44 9.00
CA LYS A 249 -14.19 -2.99 10.21
C LYS A 249 -15.17 -2.79 11.34
N GLU A 250 -14.88 -3.44 12.46
CA GLU A 250 -15.69 -3.36 13.68
C GLU A 250 -14.85 -2.77 14.81
N TYR A 251 -15.25 -1.59 15.27
CA TYR A 251 -14.54 -0.87 16.33
C TYR A 251 -14.94 -1.37 17.72
N SER A 252 -14.03 -1.28 18.67
CA SER A 252 -14.13 -1.96 19.96
C SER A 252 -15.02 -1.22 20.96
N ALA A 253 -15.13 0.12 20.86
CA ALA A 253 -15.88 0.93 21.82
C ALA A 253 -16.65 2.08 21.15
N GLU A 254 -17.55 2.68 21.92
CA GLU A 254 -18.30 3.86 21.51
C GLU A 254 -17.37 5.07 21.31
N ASN A 255 -17.55 5.76 20.19
CA ASN A 255 -16.87 7.02 19.94
C ASN A 255 -17.54 8.14 20.76
N PRO A 256 -16.85 8.77 21.72
CA PRO A 256 -17.46 9.73 22.64
C PRO A 256 -17.96 11.02 21.96
N ILE A 257 -17.47 11.34 20.75
CA ILE A 257 -17.91 12.52 19.99
C ILE A 257 -19.27 12.27 19.33
N PHE A 258 -19.49 11.05 18.85
CA PHE A 258 -20.68 10.69 18.07
C PHE A 258 -21.68 9.84 18.85
N ALA A 259 -21.34 9.42 20.07
CA ALA A 259 -22.12 8.51 20.92
C ALA A 259 -22.59 7.26 20.15
N GLN A 260 -21.68 6.67 19.38
CA GLN A 260 -21.94 5.52 18.52
C GLN A 260 -20.67 4.68 18.32
N THR A 261 -20.79 3.36 18.42
CA THR A 261 -19.71 2.46 18.04
C THR A 261 -19.59 2.45 16.52
N ARG A 262 -18.39 2.72 16.01
CA ARG A 262 -18.09 2.81 14.59
C ARG A 262 -18.06 1.43 13.94
N SER A 263 -18.62 1.32 12.73
CA SER A 263 -18.48 0.20 11.82
C SER A 263 -18.34 0.73 10.40
N ASP A 264 -17.39 0.17 9.65
CA ASP A 264 -17.13 0.60 8.28
C ASP A 264 -17.22 -0.60 7.32
N ASP A 265 -17.94 -0.41 6.21
CA ASP A 265 -17.92 -1.26 5.02
C ASP A 265 -17.05 -0.62 3.96
N VAL A 266 -15.93 -1.26 3.59
CA VAL A 266 -14.97 -0.70 2.65
C VAL A 266 -14.92 -1.52 1.38
N TYR A 267 -15.24 -0.87 0.27
CA TYR A 267 -15.20 -1.45 -1.07
C TYR A 267 -14.01 -0.87 -1.83
N ARG A 268 -13.20 -1.72 -2.48
CA ARG A 268 -12.09 -1.29 -3.34
C ARG A 268 -12.15 -1.97 -4.69
N LEU A 269 -11.81 -1.22 -5.72
CA LEU A 269 -11.54 -1.74 -7.05
C LEU A 269 -10.22 -1.14 -7.52
N PHE A 270 -9.32 -1.99 -8.00
CA PHE A 270 -7.99 -1.58 -8.46
C PHE A 270 -7.65 -2.27 -9.76
N LEU A 271 -7.20 -1.50 -10.76
CA LEU A 271 -6.73 -1.96 -12.06
C LEU A 271 -5.25 -1.58 -12.21
N GLY A 272 -4.41 -2.57 -12.47
CA GLY A 272 -3.02 -2.38 -12.85
C GLY A 272 -2.80 -2.84 -14.30
N TYR A 273 -2.07 -2.04 -15.07
CA TYR A 273 -1.70 -2.34 -16.45
C TYR A 273 -0.23 -2.04 -16.68
N GLU A 274 0.48 -2.97 -17.32
CA GLU A 274 1.87 -2.78 -17.75
C GLU A 274 2.00 -3.20 -19.20
N TYR A 275 2.68 -2.36 -20.02
CA TYR A 275 3.01 -2.62 -21.41
C TYR A 275 4.52 -2.62 -21.60
N ASP A 276 5.08 -3.78 -21.99
CA ASP A 276 6.54 -4.04 -22.04
C ASP A 276 7.18 -3.80 -23.44
N SER A 277 6.40 -3.54 -24.49
CA SER A 277 6.91 -3.53 -25.87
C SER A 277 6.99 -2.14 -26.47
N ILE A 278 7.71 -1.22 -25.82
CA ILE A 278 7.96 0.11 -26.38
C ILE A 278 9.03 -0.02 -27.48
N PRO A 279 8.73 0.32 -28.75
CA PRO A 279 9.70 0.20 -29.84
C PRO A 279 11.00 0.96 -29.54
N SER A 280 12.14 0.32 -29.70
CA SER A 280 13.49 0.87 -29.48
C SER A 280 13.81 1.23 -28.03
N TRP A 281 13.00 0.81 -27.06
CA TRP A 281 13.22 1.03 -25.64
C TRP A 281 13.33 -0.32 -24.92
N ASP A 282 14.47 -0.98 -25.07
CA ASP A 282 14.73 -2.25 -24.40
C ASP A 282 14.69 -2.08 -22.88
N ASN A 283 14.04 -3.03 -22.20
CA ASN A 283 13.85 -3.05 -20.74
C ASN A 283 12.94 -1.95 -20.17
N TRP A 284 12.29 -1.15 -21.01
CA TRP A 284 11.32 -0.16 -20.56
C TRP A 284 9.89 -0.67 -20.70
N SER A 285 9.05 -0.28 -19.75
CA SER A 285 7.60 -0.51 -19.82
C SER A 285 6.83 0.75 -19.41
N ILE A 286 5.59 0.84 -19.91
CA ILE A 286 4.62 1.81 -19.42
C ILE A 286 3.79 1.10 -18.36
N ILE A 287 3.62 1.73 -17.20
CA ILE A 287 2.77 1.23 -16.14
C ILE A 287 1.64 2.22 -15.87
N SER A 288 0.45 1.70 -15.57
CA SER A 288 -0.72 2.52 -15.28
C SER A 288 -1.53 1.89 -14.16
N PHE A 289 -2.04 2.72 -13.27
CA PHE A 289 -2.87 2.29 -12.16
C PHE A 289 -4.15 3.13 -12.10
N VAL A 290 -5.26 2.48 -11.82
CA VAL A 290 -6.53 3.14 -11.50
C VAL A 290 -7.14 2.42 -10.30
N GLY A 291 -7.45 3.15 -9.26
CA GLY A 291 -8.05 2.60 -8.05
C GLY A 291 -9.15 3.48 -7.49
N THR A 292 -10.19 2.87 -6.96
CA THR A 292 -11.23 3.57 -6.21
C THR A 292 -11.50 2.84 -4.90
N THR A 293 -11.77 3.62 -3.85
CA THR A 293 -12.17 3.10 -2.54
C THR A 293 -13.40 3.87 -2.08
N ILE A 294 -14.40 3.14 -1.60
CA ILE A 294 -15.59 3.67 -0.95
C ILE A 294 -15.56 3.13 0.48
N ASN A 295 -15.56 4.03 1.46
CA ASN A 295 -15.72 3.70 2.88
C ASN A 295 -17.10 4.15 3.33
N ASP A 296 -18.04 3.21 3.47
CA ASP A 296 -19.38 3.46 4.00
C ASP A 296 -19.38 3.18 5.51
N SER A 297 -19.24 4.25 6.28
CA SER A 297 -19.28 4.20 7.74
C SER A 297 -20.67 4.47 8.28
N ASN A 298 -21.04 3.85 9.40
CA ASN A 298 -22.27 4.22 10.12
C ASN A 298 -22.21 5.64 10.73
N ILE A 299 -21.01 6.24 10.84
CA ILE A 299 -20.77 7.62 11.27
C ILE A 299 -20.41 8.48 10.06
N ASN A 300 -21.22 9.47 9.72
CA ASN A 300 -21.05 10.30 8.51
C ASN A 300 -19.68 10.96 8.39
N PHE A 301 -19.05 11.34 9.51
CA PHE A 301 -17.72 11.94 9.53
C PHE A 301 -16.65 11.06 8.87
N TYR A 302 -16.78 9.73 8.97
CA TYR A 302 -15.83 8.75 8.44
C TYR A 302 -16.19 8.22 7.05
N LYS A 303 -17.37 8.56 6.51
CA LYS A 303 -17.70 8.22 5.12
C LYS A 303 -16.75 8.90 4.17
N SER A 304 -16.21 8.13 3.25
CA SER A 304 -15.31 8.69 2.24
C SER A 304 -15.30 7.90 0.95
N ASP A 305 -15.06 8.63 -0.13
CA ASP A 305 -14.78 8.11 -1.46
C ASP A 305 -13.40 8.58 -1.88
N SER A 306 -12.63 7.75 -2.56
CA SER A 306 -11.35 8.12 -3.13
C SER A 306 -11.14 7.53 -4.51
N LEU A 307 -10.41 8.26 -5.35
CA LEU A 307 -9.98 7.86 -6.68
C LEU A 307 -8.48 8.11 -6.80
N LEU A 308 -7.77 7.14 -7.38
CA LEU A 308 -6.36 7.23 -7.72
C LEU A 308 -6.19 6.86 -9.19
N MET A 309 -5.47 7.68 -9.95
CA MET A 309 -5.06 7.36 -11.32
C MET A 309 -3.60 7.71 -11.49
N SER A 310 -2.82 6.85 -12.12
CA SER A 310 -1.43 7.17 -12.45
C SER A 310 -0.98 6.51 -13.73
N VAL A 311 0.00 7.13 -14.36
CA VAL A 311 0.76 6.59 -15.47
C VAL A 311 2.25 6.87 -15.22
N GLY A 312 3.08 5.93 -15.59
CA GLY A 312 4.52 6.05 -15.40
C GLY A 312 5.31 5.23 -16.41
N VAL A 313 6.60 5.44 -16.38
CA VAL A 313 7.57 4.63 -17.11
C VAL A 313 8.39 3.83 -16.12
N ASN A 314 8.66 2.59 -16.44
CA ASN A 314 9.43 1.66 -15.61
C ASN A 314 10.61 1.11 -16.40
N TYR A 315 11.77 1.03 -15.79
CA TYR A 315 12.99 0.45 -16.34
C TYR A 315 13.41 -0.76 -15.50
N LYS A 316 13.66 -1.89 -16.18
CA LYS A 316 14.13 -3.15 -15.58
C LYS A 316 15.59 -3.39 -15.91
N PHE A 317 16.38 -3.88 -14.95
CA PHE A 317 17.82 -4.16 -15.15
C PHE A 317 18.28 -5.40 -14.40
#